data_013a4802081605dfd0944f2a5f58cd2f
#
_entry.id   013a4802081605dfd0944f2a5f58cd2f
#
_cell.length_a   1.000
_cell.length_b   1.000
_cell.length_c   1.000
_cell.angle_alpha   90.00
_cell.angle_beta   90.00
_cell.angle_gamma   90.00
#
_symmetry.space_group_name_H-M   'P 1'
#
loop_
_entity.id
_entity.type
_entity.pdbx_description
1 polymer ?
#
loop_
_entity_poly.entity_id
_entity_poly.type
_entity_poly.pdbx_seq_one_letter_code
_entity_poly.pdbx_strand_id
1 'polypeptide(L)'
;MKKIFTILGIFSAVAFSNAQIVISEIYGGGGNAGSTLKNDFIELKNIGSATASLTGATLQYAPASGAFTQYHTLPNISLSPGQTYLIQEATGGGGTVDLPSPNFIATTVINFNGTPNPSIGIGIAVTSGKVVLASNATQVTGPTAGNVLDFVGYGAADQFEGPGPAPSPTTTTSITRISGDTNNNTVDFTIATASPGTGTLAVSDVDNIGAKFNFIQNAFVKENELIFGTEVKNIRIYNTAGGIIKRTSTKNILSLDVSDLPKGNYIVTGTINNEPVSQKILKD
;
A
#
# COMPACT_ATOMS: atom_id res chain seq x y z
N MET A 1 54.47 25.98 -21.84
CA MET A 1 53.48 25.78 -20.77
C MET A 1 52.20 25.27 -21.41
N LYS A 2 51.87 23.99 -21.27
CA LYS A 2 50.65 23.36 -21.79
C LYS A 2 49.53 23.52 -20.75
N LYS A 3 48.45 24.24 -21.08
CA LYS A 3 47.27 24.38 -20.22
C LYS A 3 46.42 23.11 -20.39
N ILE A 4 46.26 22.33 -19.31
CA ILE A 4 45.35 21.19 -19.24
C ILE A 4 43.98 21.76 -18.83
N PHE A 5 42.97 21.65 -19.71
CA PHE A 5 41.58 21.91 -19.39
C PHE A 5 40.94 20.62 -18.86
N THR A 6 40.68 20.58 -17.56
CA THR A 6 39.90 19.50 -16.95
C THR A 6 38.42 19.83 -17.16
N ILE A 7 37.75 19.08 -18.04
CA ILE A 7 36.28 19.12 -18.20
C ILE A 7 35.71 18.27 -17.07
N LEU A 8 35.12 18.92 -16.08
CA LEU A 8 34.35 18.28 -15.03
C LEU A 8 32.95 17.96 -15.62
N GLY A 9 32.75 16.70 -16.03
CA GLY A 9 31.45 16.21 -16.47
C GLY A 9 30.50 16.12 -15.29
N ILE A 10 29.48 16.99 -15.25
CA ILE A 10 28.35 16.88 -14.32
C ILE A 10 27.47 15.75 -14.83
N PHE A 11 27.56 14.57 -14.23
CA PHE A 11 26.57 13.51 -14.40
C PHE A 11 25.30 13.93 -13.63
N SER A 12 24.33 14.48 -14.36
CA SER A 12 22.98 14.66 -13.84
C SER A 12 22.33 13.27 -13.77
N ALA A 13 22.22 12.70 -12.58
CA ALA A 13 21.39 11.52 -12.36
C ALA A 13 19.93 11.93 -12.56
N VAL A 14 19.37 11.53 -13.71
CA VAL A 14 17.93 11.64 -13.96
C VAL A 14 17.27 10.57 -13.08
N ALA A 15 16.72 10.98 -11.95
CA ALA A 15 15.84 10.12 -11.17
C ALA A 15 14.56 9.90 -12.01
N PHE A 16 14.43 8.74 -12.61
CA PHE A 16 13.17 8.31 -13.19
C PHE A 16 12.18 8.12 -12.05
N SER A 17 11.18 8.98 -11.98
CA SER A 17 10.01 8.80 -11.12
C SER A 17 9.19 7.66 -11.72
N ASN A 18 9.39 6.44 -11.25
CA ASN A 18 8.60 5.29 -11.65
C ASN A 18 7.28 5.31 -10.87
N ALA A 19 6.17 5.41 -11.60
CA ALA A 19 4.86 5.09 -11.09
C ALA A 19 4.76 3.56 -11.11
N GLN A 20 4.64 2.93 -9.94
CA GLN A 20 4.63 1.47 -9.84
C GLN A 20 3.58 1.02 -8.82
N ILE A 21 2.59 0.27 -9.30
CA ILE A 21 1.62 -0.42 -8.44
C ILE A 21 2.05 -1.87 -8.32
N VAL A 22 2.20 -2.33 -7.08
CA VAL A 22 2.64 -3.69 -6.73
C VAL A 22 1.67 -4.33 -5.74
N ILE A 23 1.76 -5.63 -5.56
CA ILE A 23 1.09 -6.39 -4.50
C ILE A 23 1.79 -6.07 -3.18
N SER A 24 1.08 -5.48 -2.23
CA SER A 24 1.62 -5.11 -0.91
C SER A 24 1.30 -6.14 0.16
N GLU A 25 0.16 -6.84 0.07
CA GLU A 25 -0.22 -7.86 1.05
C GLU A 25 -1.08 -8.95 0.40
N ILE A 26 -0.87 -10.22 0.78
CA ILE A 26 -1.68 -11.36 0.39
C ILE A 26 -2.08 -12.13 1.65
N TYR A 27 -3.38 -12.35 1.82
CA TYR A 27 -3.97 -13.12 2.90
C TYR A 27 -4.94 -14.15 2.35
N GLY A 28 -4.64 -15.42 2.59
CA GLY A 28 -5.48 -16.57 2.16
C GLY A 28 -6.13 -17.30 3.33
N GLY A 29 -6.19 -16.70 4.52
CA GLY A 29 -6.75 -17.32 5.73
C GLY A 29 -8.23 -17.07 5.95
N GLY A 30 -8.86 -16.24 5.10
CA GLY A 30 -10.22 -15.74 5.30
C GLY A 30 -11.28 -16.83 5.42
N GLY A 31 -12.00 -16.81 6.54
CA GLY A 31 -13.05 -17.77 6.82
C GLY A 31 -12.58 -19.21 7.14
N ASN A 32 -11.29 -19.45 7.22
CA ASN A 32 -10.74 -20.75 7.63
C ASN A 32 -10.79 -20.92 9.17
N ALA A 33 -10.67 -22.16 9.64
CA ALA A 33 -10.64 -22.45 11.07
C ALA A 33 -9.50 -21.66 11.78
N GLY A 34 -9.86 -20.88 12.80
CA GLY A 34 -8.93 -20.02 13.56
C GLY A 34 -8.72 -18.62 12.95
N SER A 35 -9.28 -18.33 11.78
CA SER A 35 -9.28 -16.99 11.20
C SER A 35 -10.22 -16.04 11.93
N THR A 36 -9.80 -14.80 12.09
CA THR A 36 -10.68 -13.71 12.53
C THR A 36 -11.43 -13.08 11.35
N LEU A 37 -10.76 -12.92 10.23
CA LEU A 37 -11.33 -12.32 9.01
C LEU A 37 -12.17 -13.33 8.24
N LYS A 38 -13.28 -12.87 7.67
CA LYS A 38 -14.20 -13.70 6.88
C LYS A 38 -13.71 -13.99 5.47
N ASN A 39 -12.93 -13.08 4.90
CA ASN A 39 -12.53 -13.13 3.49
C ASN A 39 -11.02 -13.13 3.33
N ASP A 40 -10.57 -13.82 2.29
CA ASP A 40 -9.26 -13.62 1.70
C ASP A 40 -9.16 -12.19 1.13
N PHE A 41 -7.94 -11.67 1.03
CA PHE A 41 -7.73 -10.38 0.38
C PHE A 41 -6.36 -10.27 -0.27
N ILE A 42 -6.29 -9.37 -1.25
CA ILE A 42 -5.07 -8.87 -1.84
C ILE A 42 -5.08 -7.36 -1.70
N GLU A 43 -3.98 -6.77 -1.26
CA GLU A 43 -3.81 -5.33 -1.25
C GLU A 43 -2.74 -4.92 -2.27
N LEU A 44 -3.07 -3.91 -3.09
CA LEU A 44 -2.12 -3.26 -4.00
C LEU A 44 -1.65 -1.96 -3.39
N LYS A 45 -0.44 -1.51 -3.73
CA LYS A 45 0.12 -0.24 -3.28
C LYS A 45 0.90 0.42 -4.41
N ASN A 46 0.76 1.74 -4.54
CA ASN A 46 1.67 2.52 -5.35
C ASN A 46 2.94 2.84 -4.54
N ILE A 47 4.05 2.18 -4.87
CA ILE A 47 5.37 2.40 -4.25
C ILE A 47 6.21 3.43 -5.00
N GLY A 48 5.70 3.97 -6.10
CA GLY A 48 6.34 5.02 -6.88
C GLY A 48 6.16 6.41 -6.28
N SER A 49 6.86 7.39 -6.83
CA SER A 49 6.81 8.79 -6.42
C SER A 49 5.83 9.65 -7.23
N ALA A 50 5.13 9.06 -8.19
CA ALA A 50 4.08 9.70 -9.00
C ALA A 50 2.79 8.88 -8.97
N THR A 51 1.66 9.52 -9.30
CA THR A 51 0.39 8.82 -9.46
C THR A 51 0.52 7.74 -10.54
N ALA A 52 0.10 6.51 -10.22
CA ALA A 52 0.10 5.36 -11.10
C ALA A 52 -1.32 4.91 -11.40
N SER A 53 -1.55 4.41 -12.62
CA SER A 53 -2.87 3.92 -13.04
C SER A 53 -2.77 2.53 -13.65
N LEU A 54 -3.79 1.70 -13.39
CA LEU A 54 -4.01 0.40 -14.03
C LEU A 54 -5.29 0.46 -14.85
N THR A 55 -5.22 -0.01 -16.09
CA THR A 55 -6.39 -0.13 -16.99
C THR A 55 -6.34 -1.50 -17.66
N GLY A 56 -7.44 -2.27 -17.53
CA GLY A 56 -7.52 -3.62 -18.08
C GLY A 56 -6.65 -4.66 -17.35
N ALA A 57 -6.10 -4.32 -16.18
CA ALA A 57 -5.29 -5.21 -15.39
C ALA A 57 -6.12 -6.34 -14.76
N THR A 58 -5.46 -7.43 -14.44
CA THR A 58 -6.06 -8.62 -13.80
C THR A 58 -5.24 -9.06 -12.61
N LEU A 59 -5.91 -9.66 -11.63
CA LEU A 59 -5.26 -10.54 -10.65
C LEU A 59 -5.45 -11.97 -11.10
N GLN A 60 -4.34 -12.71 -11.18
CA GLN A 60 -4.32 -14.13 -11.57
C GLN A 60 -3.78 -14.98 -10.43
N TYR A 61 -4.31 -16.17 -10.26
CA TYR A 61 -3.94 -17.10 -9.20
C TYR A 61 -3.58 -18.49 -9.72
N ALA A 62 -2.57 -19.08 -9.11
CA ALA A 62 -2.22 -20.48 -9.24
C ALA A 62 -1.96 -21.13 -7.88
N PRO A 63 -2.23 -22.45 -7.73
CA PRO A 63 -1.68 -23.24 -6.63
C PRO A 63 -0.15 -23.15 -6.57
N ALA A 64 0.45 -23.68 -5.51
CA ALA A 64 1.90 -23.69 -5.34
C ALA A 64 2.66 -24.29 -6.52
N SER A 65 2.07 -25.30 -7.19
CA SER A 65 2.64 -25.92 -8.40
C SER A 65 1.64 -25.88 -9.55
N GLY A 66 2.17 -25.82 -10.78
CA GLY A 66 1.38 -25.82 -12.00
C GLY A 66 1.03 -24.43 -12.53
N ALA A 67 0.21 -24.40 -13.59
CA ALA A 67 -0.17 -23.19 -14.30
C ALA A 67 -1.19 -22.34 -13.52
N PHE A 68 -1.32 -21.07 -13.88
CA PHE A 68 -2.39 -20.19 -13.40
C PHE A 68 -3.75 -20.74 -13.83
N THR A 69 -4.68 -20.85 -12.87
CA THR A 69 -5.97 -21.53 -13.08
C THR A 69 -7.13 -20.57 -13.28
N GLN A 70 -7.05 -19.38 -12.67
CA GLN A 70 -8.16 -18.44 -12.62
C GLN A 70 -7.67 -16.98 -12.47
N TYR A 71 -8.55 -16.06 -12.83
CA TYR A 71 -8.31 -14.63 -12.68
C TYR A 71 -9.62 -13.86 -12.52
N HIS A 72 -9.53 -12.62 -12.12
CA HIS A 72 -10.56 -11.60 -12.34
C HIS A 72 -9.95 -10.32 -12.86
N THR A 73 -10.79 -9.51 -13.53
CA THR A 73 -10.39 -8.19 -14.04
C THR A 73 -10.56 -7.15 -12.94
N LEU A 74 -9.59 -6.27 -12.82
CA LEU A 74 -9.66 -5.10 -11.96
C LEU A 74 -10.40 -3.94 -12.66
N PRO A 75 -11.14 -3.09 -11.92
CA PRO A 75 -11.61 -1.84 -12.48
C PRO A 75 -10.42 -0.92 -12.83
N ASN A 76 -10.69 0.19 -13.51
CA ASN A 76 -9.65 1.20 -13.67
C ASN A 76 -9.28 1.78 -12.32
N ILE A 77 -8.00 1.70 -11.98
CA ILE A 77 -7.44 2.12 -10.69
C ILE A 77 -6.47 3.27 -10.94
N SER A 78 -6.50 4.28 -10.08
CA SER A 78 -5.51 5.35 -10.03
C SER A 78 -5.11 5.58 -8.58
N LEU A 79 -3.82 5.39 -8.25
CA LEU A 79 -3.29 5.51 -6.90
C LEU A 79 -2.22 6.59 -6.83
N SER A 80 -2.37 7.52 -5.91
CA SER A 80 -1.32 8.45 -5.52
C SER A 80 -0.14 7.71 -4.86
N PRO A 81 1.07 8.32 -4.78
CA PRO A 81 2.20 7.73 -4.05
C PRO A 81 1.82 7.26 -2.65
N GLY A 82 2.17 6.02 -2.31
CA GLY A 82 1.89 5.40 -1.02
C GLY A 82 0.44 4.93 -0.80
N GLN A 83 -0.48 5.27 -1.69
CA GLN A 83 -1.89 4.86 -1.57
C GLN A 83 -2.04 3.36 -1.81
N THR A 84 -2.92 2.72 -1.02
CA THR A 84 -3.27 1.30 -1.14
C THR A 84 -4.66 1.10 -1.74
N TYR A 85 -4.92 -0.13 -2.21
CA TYR A 85 -6.17 -0.57 -2.81
C TYR A 85 -6.50 -1.97 -2.35
N LEU A 86 -7.48 -2.08 -1.44
CA LEU A 86 -7.91 -3.35 -0.84
C LEU A 86 -8.91 -4.07 -1.73
N ILE A 87 -8.62 -5.31 -2.06
CA ILE A 87 -9.43 -6.20 -2.90
C ILE A 87 -9.91 -7.36 -2.04
N GLN A 88 -11.22 -7.46 -1.89
CA GLN A 88 -11.86 -8.58 -1.21
C GLN A 88 -11.98 -9.77 -2.15
N GLU A 89 -11.48 -10.90 -1.68
CA GLU A 89 -11.49 -12.18 -2.35
C GLU A 89 -12.46 -13.18 -1.68
N ALA A 90 -12.34 -14.46 -1.95
CA ALA A 90 -13.26 -15.49 -1.49
C ALA A 90 -13.36 -15.59 0.03
N THR A 91 -14.40 -16.26 0.50
CA THR A 91 -14.59 -16.61 1.91
C THR A 91 -14.54 -18.12 2.11
N GLY A 92 -13.93 -18.58 3.19
CA GLY A 92 -13.98 -19.98 3.65
C GLY A 92 -15.24 -20.32 4.47
N GLY A 93 -16.14 -19.35 4.67
CA GLY A 93 -17.42 -19.54 5.39
C GLY A 93 -17.35 -19.35 6.90
N GLY A 94 -16.17 -19.21 7.49
CA GLY A 94 -15.95 -18.87 8.91
C GLY A 94 -15.51 -17.42 9.10
N GLY A 95 -14.80 -17.18 10.23
CA GLY A 95 -14.41 -15.83 10.63
C GLY A 95 -15.56 -15.01 11.21
N THR A 96 -15.24 -13.91 11.88
CA THR A 96 -16.24 -13.07 12.57
C THR A 96 -16.17 -11.61 12.15
N VAL A 97 -15.08 -11.19 11.53
CA VAL A 97 -14.81 -9.79 11.18
C VAL A 97 -14.78 -9.63 9.66
N ASP A 98 -15.56 -8.68 9.17
CA ASP A 98 -15.52 -8.27 7.75
C ASP A 98 -14.25 -7.45 7.46
N LEU A 99 -13.83 -7.44 6.19
CA LEU A 99 -12.75 -6.55 5.76
C LEU A 99 -13.17 -5.08 5.90
N PRO A 100 -12.28 -4.19 6.32
CA PRO A 100 -12.61 -2.77 6.49
C PRO A 100 -12.73 -2.08 5.12
N SER A 101 -13.94 -1.78 4.69
CA SER A 101 -14.23 -0.98 3.49
C SER A 101 -13.38 -1.33 2.26
N PRO A 102 -13.50 -2.55 1.69
CA PRO A 102 -12.76 -2.91 0.49
C PRO A 102 -13.03 -1.92 -0.65
N ASN A 103 -11.98 -1.56 -1.38
CA ASN A 103 -12.09 -0.71 -2.57
C ASN A 103 -12.74 -1.44 -3.74
N PHE A 104 -12.57 -2.77 -3.78
CA PHE A 104 -13.15 -3.65 -4.79
C PHE A 104 -13.52 -5.00 -4.16
N ILE A 105 -14.68 -5.52 -4.55
CA ILE A 105 -15.12 -6.87 -4.21
C ILE A 105 -15.15 -7.68 -5.50
N ALA A 106 -14.33 -8.71 -5.59
CA ALA A 106 -14.25 -9.56 -6.76
C ALA A 106 -15.51 -10.45 -6.84
N THR A 107 -16.46 -10.07 -7.68
CA THR A 107 -17.75 -10.79 -7.85
C THR A 107 -17.75 -11.77 -8.99
N THR A 108 -16.74 -11.78 -9.84
CA THR A 108 -16.64 -12.65 -11.01
C THR A 108 -15.23 -13.19 -11.11
N VAL A 109 -15.12 -14.51 -11.10
CA VAL A 109 -13.85 -15.24 -11.34
C VAL A 109 -13.98 -16.02 -12.65
N ILE A 110 -12.91 -16.02 -13.45
CA ILE A 110 -12.85 -16.67 -14.75
C ILE A 110 -11.76 -17.74 -14.73
N ASN A 111 -12.11 -18.96 -15.10
CA ASN A 111 -11.15 -20.05 -15.26
C ASN A 111 -10.49 -19.97 -16.64
N PHE A 112 -9.17 -20.11 -16.71
CA PHE A 112 -8.43 -20.11 -17.98
C PHE A 112 -8.79 -21.28 -18.91
N ASN A 113 -9.31 -22.38 -18.37
CA ASN A 113 -9.77 -23.52 -19.17
C ASN A 113 -11.18 -23.33 -19.78
N GLY A 114 -11.79 -22.15 -19.58
CA GLY A 114 -13.11 -21.81 -20.11
C GLY A 114 -14.30 -22.44 -19.36
N THR A 115 -14.07 -23.20 -18.28
CA THR A 115 -15.20 -23.72 -17.46
C THR A 115 -15.80 -22.57 -16.64
N PRO A 116 -17.15 -22.53 -16.44
CA PRO A 116 -17.77 -21.56 -15.58
C PRO A 116 -17.19 -21.61 -14.14
N ASN A 117 -16.98 -20.44 -13.54
CA ASN A 117 -16.58 -20.33 -12.14
C ASN A 117 -17.64 -19.51 -11.38
N PRO A 118 -18.46 -20.15 -10.52
CA PRO A 118 -19.48 -19.46 -9.76
C PRO A 118 -18.94 -18.76 -8.50
N SER A 119 -17.64 -18.84 -8.25
CA SER A 119 -17.05 -18.27 -7.03
C SER A 119 -17.11 -16.76 -7.02
N ILE A 120 -17.33 -16.22 -5.84
CA ILE A 120 -17.17 -14.79 -5.53
C ILE A 120 -15.77 -14.62 -4.94
N GLY A 121 -14.88 -13.99 -5.70
CA GLY A 121 -13.47 -13.87 -5.36
C GLY A 121 -12.65 -15.14 -5.61
N ILE A 122 -11.35 -14.97 -5.65
CA ILE A 122 -10.38 -16.07 -5.76
C ILE A 122 -10.18 -16.70 -4.38
N GLY A 123 -10.31 -18.02 -4.29
CA GLY A 123 -9.90 -18.76 -3.10
C GLY A 123 -8.37 -18.87 -3.05
N ILE A 124 -7.76 -18.12 -2.16
CA ILE A 124 -6.31 -18.05 -1.99
C ILE A 124 -5.90 -19.12 -0.98
N ALA A 125 -4.94 -19.98 -1.33
CA ALA A 125 -4.44 -20.97 -0.37
C ALA A 125 -3.66 -20.30 0.75
N VAL A 126 -3.87 -20.74 2.00
CA VAL A 126 -3.26 -20.14 3.18
C VAL A 126 -1.74 -20.13 3.12
N THR A 127 -1.13 -21.30 2.89
CA THR A 127 0.30 -21.51 3.17
C THR A 127 1.19 -21.42 1.94
N SER A 128 0.63 -21.57 0.73
CA SER A 128 1.45 -21.57 -0.49
C SER A 128 0.61 -21.34 -1.75
N GLY A 129 1.13 -20.58 -2.69
CA GLY A 129 0.46 -20.26 -3.95
C GLY A 129 1.24 -19.23 -4.76
N LYS A 130 0.63 -18.81 -5.87
CA LYS A 130 1.17 -17.77 -6.75
C LYS A 130 0.06 -16.77 -7.05
N VAL A 131 0.35 -15.50 -6.84
CA VAL A 131 -0.52 -14.36 -7.18
C VAL A 131 0.23 -13.44 -8.11
N VAL A 132 -0.41 -13.00 -9.17
CA VAL A 132 0.18 -12.10 -10.17
C VAL A 132 -0.75 -10.93 -10.43
N LEU A 133 -0.21 -9.73 -10.38
CA LEU A 133 -0.80 -8.56 -11.01
C LEU A 133 -0.33 -8.53 -12.46
N ALA A 134 -1.26 -8.67 -13.41
CA ALA A 134 -0.96 -8.68 -14.84
C ALA A 134 -1.61 -7.50 -15.56
N SER A 135 -1.00 -7.02 -16.63
CA SER A 135 -1.49 -5.88 -17.42
C SER A 135 -2.72 -6.22 -18.29
N ASN A 136 -3.06 -7.49 -18.43
CA ASN A 136 -4.20 -7.96 -19.23
C ASN A 136 -4.63 -9.38 -18.78
N ALA A 137 -5.66 -9.92 -19.43
CA ALA A 137 -6.24 -11.24 -19.13
C ALA A 137 -5.52 -12.43 -19.79
N THR A 138 -4.40 -12.24 -20.46
CA THR A 138 -3.61 -13.36 -20.98
C THR A 138 -3.02 -14.13 -19.82
N GLN A 139 -3.19 -15.46 -19.82
CA GLN A 139 -2.65 -16.33 -18.78
C GLN A 139 -1.13 -16.16 -18.66
N VAL A 140 -0.67 -15.83 -17.45
CA VAL A 140 0.76 -15.72 -17.15
C VAL A 140 1.40 -17.10 -17.13
N THR A 141 2.57 -17.22 -17.73
CA THR A 141 3.32 -18.48 -17.83
C THR A 141 4.50 -18.56 -16.85
N GLY A 142 4.85 -17.45 -16.21
CA GLY A 142 5.95 -17.36 -15.25
C GLY A 142 6.31 -15.91 -14.94
N PRO A 143 7.25 -15.67 -14.01
CA PRO A 143 7.58 -14.33 -13.51
C PRO A 143 8.17 -13.39 -14.58
N THR A 144 8.69 -13.93 -15.68
CA THR A 144 9.28 -13.14 -16.78
C THR A 144 8.34 -12.95 -17.98
N ALA A 145 7.05 -13.35 -17.87
CA ALA A 145 6.08 -13.16 -18.93
C ALA A 145 5.83 -11.66 -19.18
N GLY A 146 5.66 -11.26 -20.46
CA GLY A 146 5.63 -9.85 -20.87
C GLY A 146 4.42 -9.04 -20.38
N ASN A 147 3.42 -9.70 -19.78
CA ASN A 147 2.24 -9.06 -19.17
C ASN A 147 2.29 -9.03 -17.63
N VAL A 148 3.37 -9.49 -17.00
CA VAL A 148 3.55 -9.40 -15.54
C VAL A 148 3.87 -7.95 -15.16
N LEU A 149 3.15 -7.45 -14.15
CA LEU A 149 3.44 -6.18 -13.49
C LEU A 149 4.08 -6.42 -12.12
N ASP A 150 3.65 -7.46 -11.40
CA ASP A 150 4.25 -7.93 -10.15
C ASP A 150 3.87 -9.41 -9.94
N PHE A 151 4.83 -10.22 -9.53
CA PHE A 151 4.67 -11.66 -9.37
C PHE A 151 5.08 -12.10 -7.95
N VAL A 152 4.17 -12.74 -7.22
CA VAL A 152 4.43 -13.21 -5.86
C VAL A 152 4.16 -14.71 -5.76
N GLY A 153 5.24 -15.48 -5.65
CA GLY A 153 5.18 -16.88 -5.23
C GLY A 153 5.50 -16.98 -3.74
N TYR A 154 4.70 -17.72 -2.97
CA TYR A 154 4.88 -17.85 -1.52
C TYR A 154 4.79 -19.30 -1.03
N GLY A 155 5.41 -19.58 0.11
CA GLY A 155 5.47 -20.90 0.71
C GLY A 155 6.22 -21.92 -0.16
N ALA A 156 5.53 -22.94 -0.63
CA ALA A 156 6.08 -23.99 -1.50
C ALA A 156 5.87 -23.71 -3.01
N ALA A 157 5.72 -22.46 -3.41
CA ALA A 157 5.53 -22.09 -4.82
C ALA A 157 6.70 -22.55 -5.69
N ASP A 158 6.39 -23.10 -6.87
CA ASP A 158 7.37 -23.57 -7.87
C ASP A 158 7.89 -22.45 -8.78
N GLN A 159 7.23 -21.28 -8.75
CA GLN A 159 7.61 -20.08 -9.49
C GLN A 159 7.51 -18.86 -8.59
N PHE A 160 8.49 -17.98 -8.66
CA PHE A 160 8.64 -16.77 -7.85
C PHE A 160 9.65 -15.82 -8.51
N GLU A 161 9.72 -14.61 -8.05
CA GLU A 161 10.79 -13.67 -8.40
C GLU A 161 12.01 -13.87 -7.49
N GLY A 162 13.22 -13.81 -8.08
CA GLY A 162 14.48 -13.97 -7.36
C GLY A 162 14.84 -15.43 -7.04
N PRO A 163 15.63 -15.67 -5.97
CA PRO A 163 16.17 -16.98 -5.66
C PRO A 163 15.25 -17.91 -4.90
N GLY A 164 14.11 -17.40 -4.38
CA GLY A 164 13.17 -18.18 -3.58
C GLY A 164 11.82 -17.48 -3.39
N PRO A 165 10.79 -18.24 -2.94
CA PRO A 165 9.47 -17.68 -2.69
C PRO A 165 9.46 -16.79 -1.44
N ALA A 166 8.39 -16.00 -1.30
CA ALA A 166 8.03 -15.36 -0.04
C ALA A 166 7.73 -16.41 1.04
N PRO A 167 7.82 -16.07 2.33
CA PRO A 167 7.58 -17.03 3.41
C PRO A 167 6.16 -17.57 3.42
N SER A 168 5.94 -18.69 4.16
CA SER A 168 4.63 -19.37 4.27
C SER A 168 3.80 -18.76 5.40
N PRO A 169 2.68 -18.09 5.14
CA PRO A 169 1.80 -17.53 6.17
C PRO A 169 0.91 -18.61 6.82
N THR A 170 0.06 -18.19 7.74
CA THR A 170 -0.92 -19.01 8.48
C THR A 170 -2.32 -18.44 8.33
N THR A 171 -3.32 -19.07 8.96
CA THR A 171 -4.71 -18.57 8.95
C THR A 171 -4.91 -17.21 9.62
N THR A 172 -3.95 -16.73 10.41
CA THR A 172 -4.01 -15.44 11.11
C THR A 172 -2.96 -14.43 10.63
N THR A 173 -2.08 -14.85 9.74
CA THR A 173 -0.99 -14.02 9.20
C THR A 173 -1.05 -13.92 7.69
N SER A 174 -0.55 -12.85 7.15
CA SER A 174 -0.36 -12.59 5.72
C SER A 174 1.11 -12.58 5.35
N ILE A 175 1.41 -12.56 4.06
CA ILE A 175 2.70 -12.08 3.56
C ILE A 175 2.55 -10.61 3.20
N THR A 176 3.42 -9.78 3.75
CA THR A 176 3.37 -8.33 3.63
C THR A 176 4.68 -7.82 3.06
N ARG A 177 4.62 -6.96 2.05
CA ARG A 177 5.80 -6.33 1.45
C ARG A 177 6.39 -5.31 2.42
N ILE A 178 7.68 -5.44 2.73
CA ILE A 178 8.37 -4.63 3.75
C ILE A 178 9.14 -3.43 3.19
N SER A 179 9.42 -3.45 1.88
CA SER A 179 10.18 -2.39 1.21
C SER A 179 9.67 -2.21 -0.22
N GLY A 180 10.50 -1.67 -1.11
CA GLY A 180 10.22 -1.59 -2.53
C GLY A 180 10.07 -2.96 -3.21
N ASP A 181 10.00 -2.94 -4.53
CA ASP A 181 10.02 -4.12 -5.36
C ASP A 181 11.45 -4.31 -5.92
N THR A 182 12.10 -5.39 -5.49
CA THR A 182 13.45 -5.75 -5.93
C THR A 182 13.45 -6.93 -6.90
N ASN A 183 12.27 -7.38 -7.34
CA ASN A 183 12.07 -8.62 -8.08
C ASN A 183 12.66 -9.83 -7.32
N ASN A 184 12.45 -9.88 -6.01
CA ASN A 184 12.95 -10.94 -5.14
C ASN A 184 11.99 -11.18 -3.97
N ASN A 185 11.10 -12.16 -4.14
CA ASN A 185 10.05 -12.44 -3.15
C ASN A 185 10.60 -12.81 -1.76
N THR A 186 11.82 -13.40 -1.67
CA THR A 186 12.42 -13.75 -0.38
C THR A 186 12.76 -12.53 0.48
N VAL A 187 13.17 -11.42 -0.13
CA VAL A 187 13.59 -10.21 0.60
C VAL A 187 12.50 -9.14 0.62
N ASP A 188 11.59 -9.16 -0.35
CA ASP A 188 10.55 -8.15 -0.46
C ASP A 188 9.41 -8.39 0.53
N PHE A 189 9.20 -9.64 0.97
CA PHE A 189 8.07 -10.03 1.83
C PHE A 189 8.50 -10.63 3.17
N THR A 190 7.65 -10.39 4.17
CA THR A 190 7.73 -11.02 5.51
C THR A 190 6.35 -11.50 5.93
N ILE A 191 6.31 -12.34 6.98
CA ILE A 191 5.07 -12.71 7.65
C ILE A 191 4.71 -11.61 8.65
N ALA A 192 3.45 -11.15 8.58
CA ALA A 192 2.90 -10.21 9.54
C ALA A 192 1.47 -10.63 9.93
N THR A 193 0.92 -10.05 10.99
CA THR A 193 -0.52 -10.14 11.27
C THR A 193 -1.27 -9.51 10.09
N ALA A 194 -2.30 -10.21 9.59
CA ALA A 194 -3.12 -9.69 8.48
C ALA A 194 -3.68 -8.30 8.82
N SER A 195 -3.46 -7.34 7.93
CA SER A 195 -3.71 -5.91 8.16
C SER A 195 -4.47 -5.21 7.02
N PRO A 196 -5.65 -5.75 6.62
CA PRO A 196 -6.38 -5.25 5.45
C PRO A 196 -6.77 -3.78 5.61
N GLY A 197 -6.52 -2.98 4.57
CA GLY A 197 -6.89 -1.56 4.54
C GLY A 197 -6.17 -0.69 5.57
N THR A 198 -5.26 -1.27 6.33
CA THR A 198 -4.29 -0.51 7.14
C THR A 198 -3.10 -0.06 6.29
N GLY A 199 -3.24 -0.19 4.97
CA GLY A 199 -2.43 0.67 4.14
C GLY A 199 -2.42 1.97 4.87
N THR A 200 -1.30 2.22 5.52
CA THR A 200 -1.09 3.44 6.25
C THR A 200 -1.86 4.50 5.47
N LEU A 201 -2.87 5.16 6.12
CA LEU A 201 -2.90 6.58 5.86
C LEU A 201 -1.42 6.91 5.84
N ALA A 202 -0.84 6.88 4.63
CA ALA A 202 0.53 7.29 4.51
C ALA A 202 0.49 8.66 5.14
N VAL A 203 0.88 8.74 6.36
CA VAL A 203 1.80 9.76 6.71
C VAL A 203 2.87 9.50 5.67
N SER A 204 2.71 10.10 4.50
CA SER A 204 3.70 10.17 3.45
C SER A 204 4.95 10.40 4.24
N ASP A 205 5.86 9.40 4.23
CA ASP A 205 7.11 9.61 4.93
C ASP A 205 7.52 11.00 4.50
N VAL A 206 7.44 11.92 5.44
CA VAL A 206 7.73 13.34 5.26
C VAL A 206 9.19 13.49 4.83
N ASP A 207 9.90 12.37 4.73
CA ASP A 207 11.29 12.26 4.30
C ASP A 207 11.53 12.64 2.84
N ASN A 208 10.52 12.68 1.97
CA ASN A 208 10.72 13.15 0.58
C ASN A 208 10.05 14.50 0.26
N ILE A 209 9.12 14.97 1.09
CA ILE A 209 8.69 16.39 1.08
C ILE A 209 9.46 17.15 2.17
N GLY A 210 10.04 16.45 3.14
CA GLY A 210 10.81 16.98 4.28
C GLY A 210 12.10 17.71 3.93
N ALA A 211 12.57 17.63 2.69
CA ALA A 211 13.68 18.49 2.25
C ALA A 211 13.26 19.96 2.01
N LYS A 212 11.96 20.29 2.04
CA LYS A 212 11.52 21.67 1.79
C LYS A 212 10.62 22.31 2.84
N PHE A 213 9.82 21.56 3.63
CA PHE A 213 8.93 22.19 4.62
C PHE A 213 8.60 21.20 5.76
N ASN A 214 9.17 21.39 6.94
CA ASN A 214 8.63 20.78 8.16
C ASN A 214 7.23 21.36 8.39
N PHE A 215 6.16 20.56 8.17
CA PHE A 215 4.78 21.01 8.39
C PHE A 215 4.62 21.50 9.83
N ILE A 216 5.05 20.71 10.81
CA ILE A 216 5.07 21.08 12.22
C ILE A 216 6.51 20.98 12.72
N GLN A 217 7.06 22.08 13.23
CA GLN A 217 8.43 22.14 13.73
C GLN A 217 8.57 21.54 15.14
N ASN A 218 7.51 21.61 15.95
CA ASN A 218 7.48 21.11 17.33
C ASN A 218 6.45 20.01 17.55
N ALA A 219 6.60 18.88 16.86
CA ALA A 219 5.67 17.74 16.96
C ALA A 219 5.54 17.17 18.39
N PHE A 220 6.51 17.42 19.27
CA PHE A 220 6.39 17.25 20.72
C PHE A 220 6.12 18.61 21.33
N VAL A 221 4.85 18.90 21.61
CA VAL A 221 4.37 20.22 22.07
C VAL A 221 4.46 20.29 23.59
N LYS A 222 5.54 20.89 24.09
CA LYS A 222 5.76 21.16 25.53
C LYS A 222 5.10 22.44 26.00
N GLU A 223 5.00 23.41 25.10
CA GLU A 223 4.34 24.69 25.32
C GLU A 223 2.93 24.67 24.73
N ASN A 224 2.19 25.72 24.91
CA ASN A 224 0.81 25.79 24.45
C ASN A 224 0.66 26.26 22.99
N GLU A 225 1.73 26.23 22.22
CA GLU A 225 1.76 26.69 20.85
C GLU A 225 2.28 25.61 19.90
N LEU A 226 1.56 25.38 18.81
CA LEU A 226 1.97 24.54 17.70
C LEU A 226 2.62 25.45 16.64
N ILE A 227 3.86 25.14 16.21
CA ILE A 227 4.64 25.97 15.27
C ILE A 227 4.70 25.25 13.93
N PHE A 228 4.34 25.94 12.86
CA PHE A 228 4.40 25.45 11.49
C PHE A 228 5.67 25.91 10.78
N GLY A 229 6.22 25.08 9.91
CA GLY A 229 7.41 25.40 9.12
C GLY A 229 7.17 26.39 7.98
N THR A 230 5.91 26.58 7.62
CA THR A 230 5.43 27.54 6.61
C THR A 230 3.98 27.92 6.91
N GLU A 231 3.44 28.87 6.15
CA GLU A 231 2.04 29.28 6.28
C GLU A 231 1.08 28.12 5.93
N VAL A 232 0.15 27.83 6.83
CA VAL A 232 -0.85 26.76 6.72
C VAL A 232 -2.25 27.32 6.85
N LYS A 233 -3.20 26.83 6.06
CA LYS A 233 -4.63 27.15 6.17
C LYS A 233 -5.48 25.88 6.40
N ASN A 234 -6.74 26.07 6.76
CA ASN A 234 -7.73 25.01 6.98
C ASN A 234 -7.29 23.95 7.99
N ILE A 235 -6.63 24.37 9.07
CA ILE A 235 -6.10 23.45 10.06
C ILE A 235 -7.24 22.79 10.85
N ARG A 236 -7.14 21.46 11.04
CA ARG A 236 -8.01 20.67 11.90
C ARG A 236 -7.14 19.79 12.79
N ILE A 237 -7.54 19.66 14.05
CA ILE A 237 -6.91 18.77 15.02
C ILE A 237 -7.90 17.69 15.41
N TYR A 238 -7.47 16.44 15.31
CA TYR A 238 -8.25 15.25 15.62
C TYR A 238 -7.67 14.54 16.85
N ASN A 239 -8.53 13.98 17.66
CA ASN A 239 -8.13 13.00 18.69
C ASN A 239 -7.87 11.63 18.05
N THR A 240 -7.37 10.68 18.85
CA THR A 240 -7.08 9.30 18.37
C THR A 240 -8.32 8.50 17.97
N ALA A 241 -9.52 8.95 18.35
CA ALA A 241 -10.80 8.36 17.92
C ALA A 241 -11.34 8.99 16.62
N GLY A 242 -10.58 9.91 15.97
CA GLY A 242 -10.98 10.58 14.73
C GLY A 242 -11.94 11.77 14.92
N GLY A 243 -12.29 12.13 16.16
CA GLY A 243 -13.10 13.30 16.45
C GLY A 243 -12.33 14.60 16.25
N ILE A 244 -12.94 15.58 15.54
CA ILE A 244 -12.36 16.92 15.39
C ILE A 244 -12.55 17.68 16.69
N ILE A 245 -11.45 18.11 17.30
CA ILE A 245 -11.44 18.85 18.57
C ILE A 245 -11.09 20.33 18.41
N LYS A 246 -10.39 20.71 17.32
CA LYS A 246 -10.11 22.11 17.00
C LYS A 246 -10.11 22.34 15.49
N ARG A 247 -10.60 23.52 15.06
CA ARG A 247 -10.57 23.98 13.66
C ARG A 247 -10.11 25.43 13.63
N THR A 248 -9.32 25.78 12.61
CA THR A 248 -9.03 27.17 12.30
C THR A 248 -9.72 27.60 11.02
N SER A 249 -9.80 28.93 10.83
CA SER A 249 -10.34 29.56 9.64
C SER A 249 -9.40 29.41 8.43
N THR A 250 -9.87 29.85 7.27
CA THR A 250 -9.19 29.85 5.97
C THR A 250 -7.96 30.76 5.86
N LYS A 251 -7.57 31.47 6.91
CA LYS A 251 -6.38 32.34 6.90
C LYS A 251 -5.11 31.51 7.05
N ASN A 252 -4.06 31.91 6.35
CA ASN A 252 -2.73 31.37 6.55
C ASN A 252 -2.19 31.77 7.93
N ILE A 253 -1.67 30.78 8.68
CA ILE A 253 -1.03 31.01 9.98
C ILE A 253 0.30 30.24 10.08
N LEU A 254 1.22 30.77 10.87
CA LEU A 254 2.52 30.14 11.17
C LEU A 254 2.54 29.45 12.53
N SER A 255 1.56 29.75 13.39
CA SER A 255 1.40 29.08 14.68
C SER A 255 -0.07 28.98 15.10
N LEU A 256 -0.34 28.08 16.05
CA LEU A 256 -1.68 27.85 16.58
C LEU A 256 -1.59 27.60 18.09
N ASP A 257 -2.33 28.38 18.86
CA ASP A 257 -2.53 28.12 20.28
C ASP A 257 -3.30 26.81 20.48
N VAL A 258 -2.73 25.93 21.30
CA VAL A 258 -3.27 24.61 21.68
C VAL A 258 -3.33 24.44 23.18
N SER A 259 -3.40 25.52 23.93
CA SER A 259 -3.50 25.54 25.42
C SER A 259 -4.77 24.84 25.93
N ASP A 260 -5.83 24.82 25.12
CA ASP A 260 -7.10 24.17 25.38
C ASP A 260 -7.10 22.65 25.17
N LEU A 261 -6.03 22.10 24.59
CA LEU A 261 -5.91 20.66 24.35
C LEU A 261 -5.34 19.94 25.57
N PRO A 262 -6.00 18.88 26.08
CA PRO A 262 -5.44 17.97 27.08
C PRO A 262 -4.12 17.33 26.61
N LYS A 263 -3.32 16.83 27.54
CA LYS A 263 -2.15 16.00 27.24
C LYS A 263 -2.58 14.76 26.44
N GLY A 264 -1.83 14.43 25.39
CA GLY A 264 -2.15 13.28 24.55
C GLY A 264 -1.67 13.35 23.12
N ASN A 265 -2.01 12.30 22.36
CA ASN A 265 -1.70 12.20 20.94
C ASN A 265 -2.82 12.80 20.09
N TYR A 266 -2.44 13.55 19.06
CA TYR A 266 -3.35 14.19 18.13
C TYR A 266 -2.84 14.06 16.69
N ILE A 267 -3.76 14.15 15.73
CA ILE A 267 -3.45 14.28 14.31
C ILE A 267 -3.83 15.70 13.89
N VAL A 268 -2.89 16.43 13.34
CA VAL A 268 -3.09 17.78 12.79
C VAL A 268 -3.08 17.68 11.28
N THR A 269 -4.11 18.24 10.64
CA THR A 269 -4.18 18.37 9.17
C THR A 269 -4.25 19.83 8.78
N GLY A 270 -3.84 20.14 7.57
CA GLY A 270 -3.90 21.50 7.03
C GLY A 270 -3.71 21.50 5.52
N THR A 271 -3.56 22.69 4.94
CA THR A 271 -3.31 22.88 3.51
C THR A 271 -2.15 23.85 3.32
N ILE A 272 -1.13 23.46 2.58
CA ILE A 272 0.02 24.26 2.17
C ILE A 272 0.02 24.32 0.63
N ASN A 273 0.03 25.51 0.05
CA ASN A 273 -0.01 25.69 -1.42
C ASN A 273 -1.13 24.92 -2.13
N ASN A 274 -2.30 24.80 -1.49
CA ASN A 274 -3.47 24.02 -1.90
C ASN A 274 -3.31 22.48 -1.82
N GLU A 275 -2.17 21.97 -1.33
CA GLU A 275 -1.95 20.56 -1.08
C GLU A 275 -2.29 20.20 0.37
N PRO A 276 -2.99 19.08 0.63
CA PRO A 276 -3.31 18.64 1.97
C PRO A 276 -2.04 18.09 2.66
N VAL A 277 -1.87 18.43 3.93
CA VAL A 277 -0.78 17.93 4.77
C VAL A 277 -1.34 17.42 6.09
N SER A 278 -0.65 16.44 6.69
CA SER A 278 -1.00 15.93 8.02
C SER A 278 0.23 15.49 8.80
N GLN A 279 0.18 15.61 10.13
CA GLN A 279 1.25 15.15 11.02
C GLN A 279 0.68 14.80 12.39
N LYS A 280 1.24 13.75 13.02
CA LYS A 280 0.95 13.39 14.41
C LYS A 280 1.75 14.28 15.34
N ILE A 281 1.13 14.72 16.42
CA ILE A 281 1.78 15.45 17.53
C ILE A 281 1.50 14.77 18.86
N LEU A 282 2.38 14.99 19.82
CA LEU A 282 2.20 14.68 21.22
C LEU A 282 2.17 15.98 22.02
N LYS A 283 1.05 16.27 22.68
CA LYS A 283 0.89 17.37 23.63
C LYS A 283 1.26 16.88 25.04
N ASP A 284 2.25 17.52 25.66
CA ASP A 284 2.67 17.25 27.05
C ASP A 284 1.87 18.07 28.08
#